data_0164b839061eb6ed00e88f0fbed9aa8d
#
_entry.id   0164b839061eb6ed00e88f0fbed9aa8d
#
_cell.length_a   1.000
_cell.length_b   1.000
_cell.length_c   1.000
_cell.angle_alpha   90.00
_cell.angle_beta   90.00
_cell.angle_gamma   90.00
#
_symmetry.space_group_name_H-M   'P 1'
#
loop_
_entity.id
_entity.type
_entity.pdbx_description
1 polymer ?
#
loop_
_entity_poly.entity_id
_entity_poly.type
_entity_poly.pdbx_seq_one_letter_code
_entity_poly.pdbx_strand_id
1 'polypeptide(L)'
;MYHDAVYDPARTDNEDASARFAEDALPAYEVEQTTVAQVARLVRLTALHDPAPDDGDGAVLCDADLAILAAEPVRYAEYVHDVRAEYHRVSDQMFRERRAAILRGLLRRPTVFHTAEAVRRWEKRARRNVEGELKGLEPDARDPGQVPT
;
A
#
# COMPACT_ATOMS: atom_id res chain seq x y z
N MET A 1 -0.13 -6.62 -13.59
CA MET A 1 -0.50 -5.20 -13.46
C MET A 1 0.79 -4.39 -13.48
N TYR A 2 0.84 -3.18 -14.10
CA TYR A 2 2.10 -2.46 -14.31
C TYR A 2 2.60 -1.68 -13.09
N HIS A 3 1.80 -1.48 -12.03
CA HIS A 3 2.18 -0.65 -10.88
C HIS A 3 3.44 -1.17 -10.16
N ASP A 4 3.67 -2.49 -10.15
CA ASP A 4 4.84 -3.16 -9.56
C ASP A 4 5.75 -3.80 -10.63
N ALA A 5 5.74 -3.31 -11.88
CA ALA A 5 6.56 -3.88 -12.94
C ALA A 5 8.06 -3.67 -12.68
N VAL A 6 8.42 -2.57 -12.03
CA VAL A 6 9.76 -2.30 -11.51
C VAL A 6 9.63 -2.13 -10.01
N TYR A 7 10.23 -3.05 -9.24
CA TYR A 7 10.14 -3.04 -7.79
C TYR A 7 11.51 -3.31 -7.14
N ASP A 8 11.95 -2.36 -6.31
CA ASP A 8 13.14 -2.48 -5.48
C ASP A 8 12.82 -1.84 -4.11
N PRO A 9 12.82 -2.60 -3.00
CA PRO A 9 12.53 -2.08 -1.67
C PRO A 9 13.47 -0.95 -1.20
N ALA A 10 14.63 -0.80 -1.84
CA ALA A 10 15.59 0.26 -1.52
C ALA A 10 15.29 1.58 -2.24
N ARG A 11 14.39 1.57 -3.23
CA ARG A 11 14.02 2.76 -4.03
C ARG A 11 12.77 3.43 -3.46
N THR A 12 12.62 4.70 -3.80
CA THR A 12 11.45 5.52 -3.46
C THR A 12 10.67 5.99 -4.70
N ASP A 13 11.05 5.50 -5.89
CA ASP A 13 10.52 5.90 -7.19
C ASP A 13 10.07 4.69 -8.03
N ASN A 14 9.67 3.58 -7.37
CA ASN A 14 9.26 2.35 -8.04
C ASN A 14 8.07 2.57 -8.97
N GLU A 15 7.07 3.34 -8.54
CA GLU A 15 5.86 3.63 -9.32
C GLU A 15 6.21 4.48 -10.56
N ASP A 16 7.11 5.46 -10.44
CA ASP A 16 7.54 6.24 -11.59
C ASP A 16 8.40 5.41 -12.56
N ALA A 17 9.26 4.54 -12.05
CA ALA A 17 10.02 3.59 -12.87
C ALA A 17 9.09 2.60 -13.58
N SER A 18 8.08 2.09 -12.90
CA SER A 18 7.06 1.20 -13.46
C SER A 18 6.22 1.92 -14.53
N ALA A 19 5.88 3.19 -14.30
CA ALA A 19 5.16 4.01 -15.28
C ALA A 19 5.98 4.23 -16.55
N ARG A 20 7.27 4.56 -16.42
CA ARG A 20 8.18 4.68 -17.57
C ARG A 20 8.33 3.36 -18.31
N PHE A 21 8.44 2.26 -17.60
CA PHE A 21 8.47 0.93 -18.21
C PHE A 21 7.22 0.67 -19.04
N ALA A 22 6.03 1.07 -18.57
CA ALA A 22 4.79 0.95 -19.34
C ALA A 22 4.80 1.88 -20.57
N GLU A 23 5.29 3.13 -20.42
CA GLU A 23 5.44 4.10 -21.54
C GLU A 23 6.36 3.57 -22.65
N ASP A 24 7.42 2.84 -22.29
CA ASP A 24 8.37 2.27 -23.24
C ASP A 24 7.87 0.96 -23.87
N ALA A 25 7.20 0.11 -23.10
CA ALA A 25 6.84 -1.24 -23.53
C ALA A 25 5.53 -1.29 -24.34
N LEU A 26 4.50 -0.54 -23.91
CA LEU A 26 3.15 -0.64 -24.52
C LEU A 26 3.07 -0.25 -25.99
N PRO A 27 3.83 0.73 -26.51
CA PRO A 27 3.82 1.06 -27.93
C PRO A 27 4.22 -0.10 -28.84
N ALA A 28 5.08 -1.02 -28.37
CA ALA A 28 5.47 -2.20 -29.12
C ALA A 28 4.32 -3.21 -29.36
N TYR A 29 3.23 -3.07 -28.61
CA TYR A 29 2.00 -3.87 -28.73
C TYR A 29 0.87 -3.09 -29.41
N GLU A 30 1.19 -2.04 -30.18
CA GLU A 30 0.23 -1.21 -30.92
C GLU A 30 -0.85 -0.55 -30.02
N VAL A 31 -0.53 -0.33 -28.71
CA VAL A 31 -1.43 0.39 -27.79
C VAL A 31 -1.43 1.88 -28.12
N GLU A 32 -2.62 2.47 -28.23
CA GLU A 32 -2.75 3.90 -28.52
C GLU A 32 -2.08 4.78 -27.47
N GLN A 33 -1.44 5.86 -27.88
CA GLN A 33 -0.68 6.77 -27.03
C GLN A 33 -1.51 7.35 -25.87
N THR A 34 -2.80 7.60 -26.08
CA THR A 34 -3.73 8.05 -25.04
C THR A 34 -3.91 7.02 -23.95
N THR A 35 -4.00 5.74 -24.33
CA THR A 35 -4.08 4.61 -23.39
C THR A 35 -2.77 4.43 -22.63
N VAL A 36 -1.62 4.54 -23.31
CA VAL A 36 -0.28 4.49 -22.68
C VAL A 36 -0.18 5.57 -21.62
N ALA A 37 -0.53 6.81 -21.94
CA ALA A 37 -0.50 7.92 -20.99
C ALA A 37 -1.43 7.69 -19.78
N GLN A 38 -2.62 7.14 -20.01
CA GLN A 38 -3.57 6.80 -18.94
C GLN A 38 -3.01 5.71 -18.02
N VAL A 39 -2.42 4.65 -18.58
CA VAL A 39 -1.77 3.59 -17.78
C VAL A 39 -0.64 4.16 -16.93
N ALA A 40 0.25 4.96 -17.52
CA ALA A 40 1.37 5.56 -16.80
C ALA A 40 0.89 6.49 -15.67
N ARG A 41 -0.14 7.29 -15.92
CA ARG A 41 -0.78 8.13 -14.91
C ARG A 41 -1.33 7.29 -13.75
N LEU A 42 -2.06 6.25 -14.05
CA LEU A 42 -2.65 5.35 -13.05
C LEU A 42 -1.58 4.64 -12.23
N VAL A 43 -0.49 4.21 -12.85
CA VAL A 43 0.65 3.62 -12.13
C VAL A 43 1.26 4.63 -11.15
N ARG A 44 1.51 5.87 -11.58
CA ARG A 44 2.04 6.92 -10.68
C ARG A 44 1.10 7.25 -9.52
N LEU A 45 -0.22 7.11 -9.73
CA LEU A 45 -1.22 7.37 -8.71
C LEU A 45 -1.11 6.43 -7.51
N THR A 46 -0.67 5.18 -7.72
CA THR A 46 -0.53 4.19 -6.62
C THR A 46 0.55 4.56 -5.60
N ALA A 47 1.45 5.48 -5.92
CA ALA A 47 2.44 5.98 -4.95
C ALA A 47 1.79 6.66 -3.72
N LEU A 48 0.68 7.37 -3.92
CA LEU A 48 0.00 8.12 -2.86
C LEU A 48 -1.41 7.58 -2.55
N HIS A 49 -2.02 6.83 -3.46
CA HIS A 49 -3.42 6.37 -3.38
C HIS A 49 -4.38 7.52 -3.06
N ASP A 50 -4.26 8.62 -3.80
CA ASP A 50 -5.05 9.84 -3.62
C ASP A 50 -5.66 10.30 -4.96
N PRO A 51 -6.65 9.57 -5.49
CA PRO A 51 -7.32 9.92 -6.74
C PRO A 51 -8.17 11.19 -6.59
N ALA A 52 -8.26 11.97 -7.66
CA ALA A 52 -9.18 13.10 -7.70
C ALA A 52 -10.65 12.62 -7.51
N PRO A 53 -11.56 13.46 -6.98
CA PRO A 53 -12.94 13.06 -6.71
C PRO A 53 -13.73 12.55 -7.93
N ASP A 54 -13.35 12.98 -9.14
CA ASP A 54 -13.94 12.60 -10.42
C ASP A 54 -13.12 11.52 -11.17
N ASP A 55 -12.03 11.03 -10.59
CA ASP A 55 -11.18 9.99 -11.18
C ASP A 55 -11.67 8.58 -10.80
N GLY A 56 -12.69 8.12 -11.49
CA GLY A 56 -13.28 6.79 -11.25
C GLY A 56 -12.30 5.64 -11.47
N ASP A 57 -11.46 5.71 -12.51
CA ASP A 57 -10.46 4.68 -12.80
C ASP A 57 -9.37 4.64 -11.73
N GLY A 58 -8.90 5.82 -11.31
CA GLY A 58 -7.94 5.95 -10.21
C GLY A 58 -8.49 5.42 -8.89
N ALA A 59 -9.75 5.73 -8.56
CA ALA A 59 -10.42 5.23 -7.37
C ALA A 59 -10.49 3.70 -7.35
N VAL A 60 -10.89 3.08 -8.47
CA VAL A 60 -10.97 1.61 -8.59
C VAL A 60 -9.58 0.97 -8.49
N LEU A 61 -8.56 1.55 -9.13
CA LEU A 61 -7.21 1.01 -9.05
C LEU A 61 -6.65 1.10 -7.63
N CYS A 62 -6.79 2.24 -6.96
CA CYS A 62 -6.35 2.41 -5.57
C CYS A 62 -7.06 1.43 -4.63
N ASP A 63 -8.36 1.24 -4.79
CA ASP A 63 -9.13 0.29 -3.99
C ASP A 63 -8.69 -1.15 -4.24
N ALA A 64 -8.38 -1.51 -5.48
CA ALA A 64 -7.88 -2.85 -5.82
C ALA A 64 -6.50 -3.11 -5.20
N ASP A 65 -5.62 -2.13 -5.20
CA ASP A 65 -4.28 -2.22 -4.61
C ASP A 65 -4.35 -2.34 -3.08
N LEU A 66 -5.21 -1.54 -2.45
CA LEU A 66 -5.43 -1.58 -1.01
C LEU A 66 -6.34 -2.72 -0.52
N ALA A 67 -6.91 -3.54 -1.43
CA ALA A 67 -7.87 -4.59 -1.06
C ALA A 67 -7.31 -5.63 -0.09
N ILE A 68 -6.00 -5.87 -0.12
CA ILE A 68 -5.31 -6.77 0.82
C ILE A 68 -5.51 -6.36 2.28
N LEU A 69 -5.67 -5.08 2.57
CA LEU A 69 -5.94 -4.58 3.91
C LEU A 69 -7.27 -5.11 4.47
N ALA A 70 -8.21 -5.44 3.59
CA ALA A 70 -9.50 -6.02 3.95
C ALA A 70 -9.55 -7.55 3.81
N ALA A 71 -8.43 -8.22 3.68
CA ALA A 71 -8.38 -9.68 3.63
C ALA A 71 -8.86 -10.33 4.94
N GLU A 72 -9.21 -11.60 4.88
CA GLU A 72 -9.50 -12.39 6.09
C GLU A 72 -8.25 -12.43 7.00
N PRO A 73 -8.42 -12.55 8.32
CA PRO A 73 -7.32 -12.40 9.29
C PRO A 73 -6.09 -13.25 8.98
N VAL A 74 -6.27 -14.49 8.56
CA VAL A 74 -5.16 -15.40 8.21
C VAL A 74 -4.38 -14.86 7.02
N ARG A 75 -5.08 -14.45 5.95
CA ARG A 75 -4.45 -13.91 4.75
C ARG A 75 -3.78 -12.56 5.00
N TYR A 76 -4.38 -11.74 5.87
CA TYR A 76 -3.76 -10.48 6.28
C TYR A 76 -2.47 -10.71 7.08
N ALA A 77 -2.45 -11.69 7.99
CA ALA A 77 -1.25 -12.04 8.74
C ALA A 77 -0.12 -12.55 7.83
N GLU A 78 -0.44 -13.36 6.81
CA GLU A 78 0.53 -13.75 5.77
C GLU A 78 1.10 -12.54 5.05
N TYR A 79 0.26 -11.61 4.61
CA TYR A 79 0.69 -10.36 3.98
C TYR A 79 1.64 -9.55 4.88
N VAL A 80 1.32 -9.39 6.17
CA VAL A 80 2.20 -8.68 7.13
C VAL A 80 3.56 -9.37 7.25
N HIS A 81 3.56 -10.71 7.30
CA HIS A 81 4.79 -11.50 7.32
C HIS A 81 5.62 -11.28 6.04
N ASP A 82 4.97 -11.36 4.88
CA ASP A 82 5.63 -11.20 3.57
C ASP A 82 6.25 -9.81 3.43
N VAL A 83 5.52 -8.76 3.81
CA VAL A 83 6.03 -7.38 3.83
C VAL A 83 7.27 -7.28 4.75
N ARG A 84 7.25 -7.89 5.94
CA ARG A 84 8.45 -7.88 6.81
C ARG A 84 9.63 -8.62 6.18
N ALA A 85 9.37 -9.76 5.54
CA ALA A 85 10.41 -10.54 4.86
C ALA A 85 11.04 -9.76 3.70
N GLU A 86 10.25 -9.02 2.95
CA GLU A 86 10.71 -8.19 1.84
C GLU A 86 11.66 -7.09 2.31
N TYR A 87 11.36 -6.45 3.44
CA TYR A 87 12.23 -5.44 4.06
C TYR A 87 13.25 -6.02 5.04
N HIS A 88 13.72 -7.26 4.85
CA HIS A 88 14.66 -7.96 5.76
C HIS A 88 15.98 -7.20 6.00
N ARG A 89 16.41 -6.35 5.06
CA ARG A 89 17.62 -5.51 5.19
C ARG A 89 17.44 -4.27 6.07
N VAL A 90 16.19 -3.92 6.39
CA VAL A 90 15.87 -2.79 7.26
C VAL A 90 15.81 -3.29 8.69
N SER A 91 16.42 -2.55 9.64
CA SER A 91 16.36 -2.91 11.05
C SER A 91 14.92 -2.96 11.55
N ASP A 92 14.64 -3.82 12.54
CA ASP A 92 13.30 -3.98 13.10
C ASP A 92 12.72 -2.68 13.64
N GLN A 93 13.53 -1.86 14.28
CA GLN A 93 13.10 -0.56 14.79
C GLN A 93 12.67 0.35 13.64
N MET A 94 13.50 0.52 12.63
CA MET A 94 13.21 1.40 11.49
C MET A 94 12.00 0.89 10.69
N PHE A 95 11.88 -0.42 10.52
CA PHE A 95 10.72 -1.02 9.86
C PHE A 95 9.44 -0.70 10.64
N ARG A 96 9.41 -0.95 11.96
CA ARG A 96 8.26 -0.68 12.83
C ARG A 96 7.85 0.79 12.78
N GLU A 97 8.80 1.70 12.90
CA GLU A 97 8.53 3.15 12.86
C GLU A 97 7.89 3.58 11.53
N ARG A 98 8.49 3.17 10.40
CA ARG A 98 7.99 3.52 9.06
C ARG A 98 6.64 2.87 8.77
N ARG A 99 6.50 1.59 9.08
CA ARG A 99 5.25 0.86 8.88
C ARG A 99 4.12 1.47 9.71
N ALA A 100 4.37 1.76 10.99
CA ALA A 100 3.40 2.42 11.86
C ALA A 100 3.00 3.81 11.34
N ALA A 101 3.93 4.57 10.79
CA ALA A 101 3.62 5.88 10.20
C ALA A 101 2.67 5.76 9.00
N ILE A 102 2.89 4.78 8.11
CA ILE A 102 2.01 4.49 6.97
C ILE A 102 0.62 4.09 7.44
N LEU A 103 0.52 3.14 8.37
CA LEU A 103 -0.75 2.63 8.89
C LEU A 103 -1.55 3.73 9.61
N ARG A 104 -0.89 4.58 10.41
CA ARG A 104 -1.53 5.75 11.02
C ARG A 104 -2.02 6.75 9.96
N GLY A 105 -1.26 6.90 8.87
CA GLY A 105 -1.69 7.73 7.73
C GLY A 105 -3.01 7.24 7.15
N LEU A 106 -3.13 5.95 6.89
CA LEU A 106 -4.35 5.32 6.39
C LEU A 106 -5.53 5.49 7.36
N LEU A 107 -5.32 5.25 8.66
CA LEU A 107 -6.39 5.37 9.66
C LEU A 107 -6.87 6.81 9.88
N ARG A 108 -6.05 7.82 9.57
CA ARG A 108 -6.45 9.24 9.65
C ARG A 108 -7.34 9.68 8.49
N ARG A 109 -7.37 8.94 7.37
CA ARG A 109 -8.27 9.24 6.26
C ARG A 109 -9.72 9.04 6.69
N PRO A 110 -10.69 9.81 6.19
CA PRO A 110 -12.12 9.58 6.41
C PRO A 110 -12.52 8.14 6.05
N THR A 111 -12.01 7.64 4.91
CA THR A 111 -12.12 6.26 4.46
C THR A 111 -10.76 5.79 3.93
N VAL A 112 -10.47 4.49 4.06
CA VAL A 112 -9.30 3.85 3.44
C VAL A 112 -9.53 3.69 1.94
N PHE A 113 -10.77 3.36 1.56
CA PHE A 113 -11.17 3.13 0.18
C PHE A 113 -11.90 4.35 -0.40
N HIS A 114 -11.94 4.43 -1.73
CA HIS A 114 -12.46 5.57 -2.49
C HIS A 114 -13.84 5.32 -3.08
N THR A 115 -14.11 4.11 -3.59
CA THR A 115 -15.41 3.78 -4.17
C THR A 115 -16.44 3.44 -3.08
N ALA A 116 -17.69 3.83 -3.28
CA ALA A 116 -18.77 3.52 -2.34
C ALA A 116 -18.92 2.00 -2.12
N GLU A 117 -18.65 1.19 -3.15
CA GLU A 117 -18.71 -0.27 -3.07
C GLU A 117 -17.61 -0.82 -2.16
N ALA A 118 -16.36 -0.40 -2.34
CA ALA A 118 -15.24 -0.84 -1.53
C ALA A 118 -15.40 -0.38 -0.07
N VAL A 119 -15.81 0.87 0.15
CA VAL A 119 -16.12 1.38 1.50
C VAL A 119 -17.18 0.51 2.18
N ARG A 120 -18.31 0.22 1.50
CA ARG A 120 -19.37 -0.60 2.06
C ARG A 120 -18.90 -2.01 2.43
N ARG A 121 -18.07 -2.64 1.58
CA ARG A 121 -17.67 -4.06 1.73
C ARG A 121 -16.45 -4.25 2.61
N TRP A 122 -15.48 -3.35 2.55
CA TRP A 122 -14.11 -3.59 3.00
C TRP A 122 -13.65 -2.69 4.13
N GLU A 123 -14.16 -1.46 4.24
CA GLU A 123 -13.67 -0.43 5.18
C GLU A 123 -13.57 -0.93 6.62
N LYS A 124 -14.62 -1.53 7.13
CA LYS A 124 -14.67 -1.99 8.53
C LYS A 124 -13.62 -3.06 8.82
N ARG A 125 -13.38 -3.97 7.86
CA ARG A 125 -12.40 -5.05 8.04
C ARG A 125 -10.98 -4.52 7.88
N ALA A 126 -10.74 -3.69 6.89
CA ALA A 126 -9.44 -3.06 6.69
C ALA A 126 -9.00 -2.28 7.93
N ARG A 127 -9.86 -1.41 8.49
CA ARG A 127 -9.53 -0.69 9.71
C ARG A 127 -9.19 -1.62 10.87
N ARG A 128 -9.96 -2.66 11.09
CA ARG A 128 -9.67 -3.65 12.16
C ARG A 128 -8.31 -4.33 11.97
N ASN A 129 -7.99 -4.74 10.74
CA ASN A 129 -6.72 -5.37 10.42
C ASN A 129 -5.56 -4.41 10.65
N VAL A 130 -5.66 -3.19 10.14
CA VAL A 130 -4.64 -2.13 10.27
C VAL A 130 -4.46 -1.71 11.73
N GLU A 131 -5.54 -1.55 12.50
CA GLU A 131 -5.46 -1.25 13.94
C GLU A 131 -4.81 -2.39 14.73
N GLY A 132 -5.11 -3.64 14.37
CA GLY A 132 -4.48 -4.82 14.97
C GLY A 132 -2.98 -4.89 14.71
N GLU A 133 -2.55 -4.67 13.46
CA GLU A 133 -1.14 -4.60 13.09
C GLU A 133 -0.43 -3.45 13.83
N LEU A 134 -1.03 -2.26 13.84
CA LEU A 134 -0.45 -1.09 14.48
C LEU A 134 -0.18 -1.33 15.98
N LYS A 135 -1.10 -1.98 16.69
CA LYS A 135 -0.90 -2.37 18.10
C LYS A 135 0.29 -3.31 18.28
N GLY A 136 0.51 -4.24 17.34
CA GLY A 136 1.66 -5.16 17.38
C GLY A 136 3.00 -4.49 17.04
N LEU A 137 2.98 -3.34 16.35
CA LEU A 137 4.19 -2.57 16.03
C LEU A 137 4.60 -1.62 17.17
N GLU A 138 3.67 -1.22 18.02
CA GLU A 138 3.96 -0.35 19.16
C GLU A 138 4.67 -1.17 20.27
N PRO A 139 5.75 -0.66 20.87
CA PRO A 139 6.36 -1.33 22.01
C PRO A 139 5.34 -1.42 23.14
N ASP A 140 5.29 -2.59 23.79
CA ASP A 140 4.41 -2.78 24.95
C ASP A 140 4.75 -1.71 26.00
N ALA A 141 3.81 -0.81 26.26
CA ALA A 141 3.96 0.25 27.25
C ALA A 141 4.09 -0.31 28.69
N ARG A 142 4.29 -1.61 28.85
CA ARG A 142 4.30 -2.34 30.13
C ARG A 142 5.66 -2.90 30.53
N ASP A 143 6.76 -2.56 29.85
CA ASP A 143 8.09 -2.92 30.35
C ASP A 143 8.93 -1.66 30.66
N PRO A 144 8.70 -0.98 31.79
CA PRO A 144 9.71 -0.09 32.39
C PRO A 144 10.71 -0.94 33.15
N GLY A 145 11.72 -1.47 32.40
CA GLY A 145 13.00 -1.85 33.01
C GLY A 145 12.94 -2.78 34.24
N GLN A 146 12.87 -4.08 34.04
CA GLN A 146 13.37 -4.99 35.06
C GLN A 146 14.90 -4.89 35.07
N VAL A 147 15.44 -4.05 35.95
CA VAL A 147 16.86 -4.08 36.31
C VAL A 147 17.08 -5.36 37.11
N PRO A 148 17.94 -6.30 36.67
CA PRO A 148 18.33 -7.43 37.52
C PRO A 148 19.24 -6.92 38.63
N THR A 149 18.85 -7.12 39.87
CA THR A 149 19.69 -7.04 41.05
C THR A 149 20.70 -8.18 41.10
#